data_ae34913bc8c1d9073fc1944064bbdbe0
#
_entry.id   ae34913bc8c1d9073fc1944064bbdbe0
#
_cell.length_a   1.000
_cell.length_b   1.000
_cell.length_c   1.000
_cell.angle_alpha   90.00
_cell.angle_beta   90.00
_cell.angle_gamma   90.00
#
_symmetry.space_group_name_H-M   'P 1'
#
loop_
_entity.id
_entity.type
_entity.pdbx_description
1 polymer ?
#
loop_
_entity_poly.entity_id
_entity_poly.type
_entity_poly.pdbx_seq_one_letter_code
_entity_poly.pdbx_strand_id
1 'polypeptide(L)'
;MNRGLFVILTMVSALLLCSCGETEQKRRTTGYKGEARSNAFLAAKRLLEKYNHEVDQRSGLGDLDYGTSTIFLSPSSMNTLGRAKRLMDWVEQGGHLVFMISGGERSGNDFQIKASSWSMFDEESSGMLYLFEQLGVEVVDWNTEPENSVLVSMSRDHWESMEEENRVLLGSEVSEITLINKKLKIHHRGDKGLIYDVRNTGDMGSDDEPSKNKHRFLSLKHGMGRVTVLSDALPLRNRYIGQADHAQLLIDLTQLSRSGVILFANGTSASFLSLVWRYFWMAVIAVAVAIVFWLWKNLPRFGPQQDIPDSHMREYLGQVRGIGRFLWQNKRDDAMLGAMRRTIQCRLALISGEHHEGIFEQLAETTGLTMEQVIEAMTRNEVREPGTMVRVTRNLQKIYQQIN
;
A
#
# COMPACT_ATOMS: atom_id res chain seq x y z
N MET A 1 -35.32 4.80 11.67
CA MET A 1 -33.96 4.36 12.12
C MET A 1 -34.07 2.88 12.48
N ASN A 2 -33.49 2.00 11.64
CA ASN A 2 -33.81 0.56 11.61
C ASN A 2 -33.31 -0.17 12.87
N ARG A 3 -34.23 -0.80 13.61
CA ARG A 3 -33.92 -1.67 14.76
C ARG A 3 -32.87 -2.75 14.44
N GLY A 4 -32.79 -3.22 13.20
CA GLY A 4 -31.76 -4.19 12.75
C GLY A 4 -30.34 -3.64 12.74
N LEU A 5 -30.14 -2.35 12.44
CA LEU A 5 -28.82 -1.72 12.46
C LEU A 5 -28.27 -1.61 13.88
N PHE A 6 -29.15 -1.32 14.83
CA PHE A 6 -28.79 -1.21 16.26
C PHE A 6 -28.38 -2.55 16.84
N VAL A 7 -29.07 -3.64 16.46
CA VAL A 7 -28.72 -5.01 16.88
C VAL A 7 -27.39 -5.47 16.30
N ILE A 8 -27.10 -5.16 15.04
CA ILE A 8 -25.80 -5.48 14.42
C ILE A 8 -24.68 -4.68 15.08
N LEU A 9 -24.90 -3.41 15.35
CA LEU A 9 -23.88 -2.53 15.97
C LEU A 9 -23.57 -2.97 17.41
N THR A 10 -24.59 -3.40 18.18
CA THR A 10 -24.42 -3.94 19.54
C THR A 10 -23.75 -5.31 19.53
N MET A 11 -24.04 -6.15 18.54
CA MET A 11 -23.40 -7.46 18.40
C MET A 11 -21.92 -7.33 18.00
N VAL A 12 -21.57 -6.41 17.10
CA VAL A 12 -20.17 -6.10 16.72
C VAL A 12 -19.43 -5.47 17.90
N SER A 13 -20.08 -4.58 18.66
CA SER A 13 -19.48 -3.99 19.87
C SER A 13 -19.25 -5.03 20.96
N ALA A 14 -20.17 -5.98 21.17
CA ALA A 14 -20.02 -7.06 22.12
C ALA A 14 -18.90 -8.04 21.71
N LEU A 15 -18.73 -8.34 20.41
CA LEU A 15 -17.64 -9.15 19.88
C LEU A 15 -16.27 -8.48 20.06
N LEU A 16 -16.20 -7.15 19.93
CA LEU A 16 -14.96 -6.39 20.16
C LEU A 16 -14.59 -6.34 21.65
N LEU A 17 -15.57 -6.36 22.55
CA LEU A 17 -15.34 -6.35 24.00
C LEU A 17 -14.95 -7.74 24.54
N CYS A 18 -15.39 -8.84 23.92
CA CYS A 18 -15.01 -10.19 24.29
C CYS A 18 -13.60 -10.58 23.83
N SER A 19 -12.89 -9.73 23.07
CA SER A 19 -11.50 -9.95 22.63
C SER A 19 -10.47 -9.55 23.70
N CYS A 20 -10.86 -9.12 24.88
CA CYS A 20 -9.95 -9.01 26.02
C CYS A 20 -9.70 -10.40 26.62
N GLY A 21 -8.88 -11.22 25.93
CA GLY A 21 -8.29 -12.39 26.54
C GLY A 21 -7.41 -12.00 27.73
N GLU A 22 -7.34 -12.84 28.73
CA GLU A 22 -6.49 -12.72 29.91
C GLU A 22 -5.08 -12.28 29.50
N THR A 23 -4.72 -11.03 29.81
CA THR A 23 -3.37 -10.53 29.68
C THR A 23 -2.57 -11.13 30.81
N GLU A 24 -1.95 -12.30 30.56
CA GLU A 24 -0.82 -12.71 31.37
C GLU A 24 0.18 -11.56 31.40
N GLN A 25 0.42 -11.01 32.56
CA GLN A 25 1.49 -10.04 32.76
C GLN A 25 2.85 -10.74 32.63
N LYS A 26 3.25 -11.06 31.39
CA LYS A 26 4.63 -11.43 31.12
C LYS A 26 5.46 -10.18 31.34
N ARG A 27 6.30 -10.18 32.37
CA ARG A 27 7.38 -9.19 32.51
C ARG A 27 8.25 -9.26 31.26
N ARG A 28 7.96 -8.43 30.29
CA ARG A 28 8.84 -8.20 29.17
C ARG A 28 9.94 -7.28 29.65
N THR A 29 11.18 -7.75 29.57
CA THR A 29 12.34 -6.85 29.63
C THR A 29 12.06 -5.74 28.63
N THR A 30 11.99 -4.49 29.08
CA THR A 30 11.53 -3.36 28.26
C THR A 30 12.50 -3.01 27.13
N GLY A 31 13.59 -3.76 26.98
CA GLY A 31 14.59 -3.56 25.95
C GLY A 31 15.22 -2.16 25.99
N TYR A 32 15.71 -1.72 24.86
CA TYR A 32 16.32 -0.40 24.72
C TYR A 32 15.30 0.72 24.79
N LYS A 33 15.76 1.88 25.28
CA LYS A 33 15.03 3.14 25.28
C LYS A 33 15.63 4.12 24.27
N GLY A 34 14.86 5.09 23.83
CA GLY A 34 15.33 6.13 22.91
C GLY A 34 15.80 5.58 21.57
N GLU A 35 16.85 6.17 21.02
CA GLU A 35 17.41 5.84 19.70
C GLU A 35 17.86 4.37 19.58
N ALA A 36 18.41 3.79 20.64
CA ALA A 36 18.85 2.39 20.64
C ALA A 36 17.70 1.40 20.38
N ARG A 37 16.44 1.81 20.57
CA ARG A 37 15.27 0.98 20.29
C ARG A 37 15.04 0.78 18.79
N SER A 38 15.33 1.79 17.99
CA SER A 38 15.18 1.78 16.54
C SER A 38 16.46 1.44 15.79
N ASN A 39 17.62 1.63 16.44
CA ASN A 39 18.93 1.44 15.86
C ASN A 39 19.67 0.29 16.54
N ALA A 40 19.81 -0.83 15.84
CA ALA A 40 20.49 -2.03 16.36
C ALA A 40 22.02 -1.86 16.47
N PHE A 41 22.61 -0.91 15.76
CA PHE A 41 24.05 -0.66 15.64
C PHE A 41 24.48 0.69 16.20
N LEU A 42 23.67 1.30 17.08
CA LEU A 42 23.98 2.60 17.67
C LEU A 42 25.30 2.58 18.46
N ALA A 43 25.55 1.50 19.19
CA ALA A 43 26.80 1.36 19.96
C ALA A 43 28.01 1.20 19.03
N ALA A 44 27.87 0.45 17.93
CA ALA A 44 28.91 0.34 16.90
C ALA A 44 29.20 1.69 16.25
N LYS A 45 28.15 2.43 15.88
CA LYS A 45 28.26 3.79 15.34
C LYS A 45 29.04 4.70 16.31
N ARG A 46 28.60 4.79 17.57
CA ARG A 46 29.25 5.65 18.57
C ARG A 46 30.69 5.24 18.87
N LEU A 47 30.99 3.93 18.80
CA LEU A 47 32.35 3.46 18.94
C LEU A 47 33.24 3.98 17.82
N LEU A 48 32.81 3.88 16.57
CA LEU A 48 33.56 4.37 15.42
C LEU A 48 33.72 5.90 15.44
N GLU A 49 32.66 6.64 15.79
CA GLU A 49 32.72 8.10 15.97
C GLU A 49 33.75 8.50 17.04
N LYS A 50 33.88 7.71 18.13
CA LYS A 50 34.91 7.92 19.18
C LYS A 50 36.32 7.71 18.64
N TYR A 51 36.48 6.86 17.62
CA TYR A 51 37.75 6.64 16.91
C TYR A 51 37.94 7.59 15.72
N ASN A 52 37.20 8.70 15.67
CA ASN A 52 37.24 9.74 14.64
C ASN A 52 36.88 9.28 13.22
N HIS A 53 36.07 8.21 13.10
CA HIS A 53 35.48 7.84 11.82
C HIS A 53 34.20 8.64 11.58
N GLU A 54 34.00 9.09 10.35
CA GLU A 54 32.73 9.64 9.92
C GLU A 54 31.76 8.49 9.63
N VAL A 55 30.62 8.46 10.34
CA VAL A 55 29.66 7.36 10.27
C VAL A 55 28.29 7.88 9.89
N ASP A 56 27.76 7.41 8.76
CA ASP A 56 26.40 7.68 8.32
C ASP A 56 25.51 6.44 8.51
N GLN A 57 24.24 6.69 8.69
CA GLN A 57 23.25 5.63 8.85
C GLN A 57 22.00 5.94 8.02
N ARG A 58 21.68 5.02 7.13
CA ARG A 58 20.54 5.15 6.21
C ARG A 58 19.66 3.90 6.24
N SER A 59 18.38 4.10 5.95
CA SER A 59 17.42 2.97 5.84
C SER A 59 17.62 2.13 4.57
N GLY A 60 18.53 2.50 3.68
CA GLY A 60 18.82 1.79 2.44
C GLY A 60 20.09 2.32 1.79
N LEU A 61 20.52 1.67 0.72
CA LEU A 61 21.79 2.00 0.05
C LEU A 61 21.82 3.40 -0.59
N GLY A 62 20.68 3.93 -1.02
CA GLY A 62 20.65 5.21 -1.74
C GLY A 62 21.56 5.23 -2.96
N ASP A 63 22.06 6.41 -3.31
CA ASP A 63 23.16 6.55 -4.26
C ASP A 63 24.49 6.35 -3.51
N LEU A 64 25.31 5.45 -4.03
CA LEU A 64 26.63 5.16 -3.47
C LEU A 64 27.57 6.27 -3.90
N ASP A 65 28.04 7.04 -2.91
CA ASP A 65 29.02 8.10 -3.13
C ASP A 65 30.44 7.51 -3.09
N TYR A 66 31.33 8.03 -3.93
CA TYR A 66 32.77 7.70 -3.93
C TYR A 66 33.45 7.99 -2.59
N GLY A 67 32.87 8.87 -1.76
CA GLY A 67 33.33 9.16 -0.40
C GLY A 67 33.10 8.00 0.58
N THR A 68 32.22 7.06 0.29
CA THR A 68 31.92 5.90 1.16
C THR A 68 33.05 4.86 1.04
N SER A 69 33.60 4.46 2.16
CA SER A 69 34.70 3.51 2.26
C SER A 69 34.25 2.09 2.63
N THR A 70 33.35 2.00 3.62
CA THR A 70 32.83 0.73 4.15
C THR A 70 31.32 0.80 4.27
N ILE A 71 30.64 -0.28 3.85
CA ILE A 71 29.19 -0.41 3.99
C ILE A 71 28.87 -1.66 4.81
N PHE A 72 28.20 -1.47 5.93
CA PHE A 72 27.57 -2.56 6.69
C PHE A 72 26.14 -2.74 6.21
N LEU A 73 25.85 -3.91 5.65
CA LEU A 73 24.61 -4.18 4.94
C LEU A 73 23.89 -5.40 5.52
N SER A 74 22.57 -5.28 5.70
CA SER A 74 21.68 -6.40 6.02
C SER A 74 20.97 -6.91 4.76
N PRO A 75 20.48 -8.17 4.75
CA PRO A 75 19.81 -8.77 3.59
C PRO A 75 18.61 -7.97 3.09
N SER A 76 17.87 -7.36 3.99
CA SER A 76 16.68 -6.57 3.66
C SER A 76 16.96 -5.35 2.76
N SER A 77 18.23 -4.91 2.69
CA SER A 77 18.66 -3.84 1.78
C SER A 77 19.05 -4.34 0.39
N MET A 78 19.16 -5.67 0.18
CA MET A 78 19.62 -6.31 -1.04
C MET A 78 18.49 -6.99 -1.84
N ASN A 79 17.35 -6.32 -2.01
CA ASN A 79 16.15 -6.95 -2.56
C ASN A 79 16.16 -7.11 -4.08
N THR A 80 17.00 -6.38 -4.82
CA THR A 80 16.95 -6.34 -6.29
C THR A 80 18.31 -6.57 -6.92
N LEU A 81 18.32 -7.28 -8.06
CA LEU A 81 19.52 -7.52 -8.86
C LEU A 81 20.25 -6.22 -9.25
N GLY A 82 19.52 -5.16 -9.59
CA GLY A 82 20.13 -3.89 -9.97
C GLY A 82 20.90 -3.20 -8.82
N ARG A 83 20.45 -3.39 -7.56
CA ARG A 83 21.21 -2.91 -6.40
C ARG A 83 22.46 -3.73 -6.16
N ALA A 84 22.36 -5.05 -6.28
CA ALA A 84 23.49 -5.93 -6.11
C ALA A 84 24.59 -5.63 -7.12
N LYS A 85 24.26 -5.46 -8.40
CA LYS A 85 25.23 -5.10 -9.44
C LYS A 85 25.95 -3.78 -9.11
N ARG A 86 25.21 -2.71 -8.84
CA ARG A 86 25.82 -1.41 -8.47
C ARG A 86 26.72 -1.50 -7.23
N LEU A 87 26.33 -2.34 -6.27
CA LEU A 87 27.13 -2.53 -5.07
C LEU A 87 28.42 -3.31 -5.38
N MET A 88 28.38 -4.33 -6.23
CA MET A 88 29.56 -5.06 -6.67
C MET A 88 30.48 -4.17 -7.52
N ASP A 89 29.93 -3.34 -8.42
CA ASP A 89 30.72 -2.35 -9.19
C ASP A 89 31.43 -1.36 -8.24
N TRP A 90 30.76 -0.94 -7.14
CA TRP A 90 31.37 -0.08 -6.14
C TRP A 90 32.48 -0.81 -5.35
N VAL A 91 32.29 -2.10 -5.03
CA VAL A 91 33.32 -2.91 -4.38
C VAL A 91 34.53 -3.06 -5.31
N GLU A 92 34.34 -3.35 -6.61
CA GLU A 92 35.41 -3.45 -7.59
C GLU A 92 36.28 -2.18 -7.66
N GLN A 93 35.68 -1.01 -7.41
CA GLN A 93 36.34 0.29 -7.34
C GLN A 93 37.05 0.58 -5.99
N GLY A 94 37.14 -0.40 -5.11
CA GLY A 94 37.89 -0.30 -3.85
C GLY A 94 37.02 -0.11 -2.59
N GLY A 95 35.72 -0.28 -2.69
CA GLY A 95 34.82 -0.29 -1.53
C GLY A 95 34.93 -1.56 -0.70
N HIS A 96 34.63 -1.48 0.59
CA HIS A 96 34.54 -2.64 1.48
C HIS A 96 33.09 -2.90 1.88
N LEU A 97 32.50 -3.97 1.41
CA LEU A 97 31.18 -4.44 1.79
C LEU A 97 31.29 -5.42 2.97
N VAL A 98 30.63 -5.11 4.09
CA VAL A 98 30.41 -6.03 5.21
C VAL A 98 28.96 -6.49 5.17
N PHE A 99 28.72 -7.70 4.68
CA PHE A 99 27.39 -8.26 4.54
C PHE A 99 27.08 -9.19 5.72
N MET A 100 25.99 -8.90 6.43
CA MET A 100 25.53 -9.65 7.60
C MET A 100 24.31 -10.48 7.20
N ILE A 101 24.44 -11.80 7.18
CA ILE A 101 23.37 -12.70 6.69
C ILE A 101 22.14 -12.65 7.58
N SER A 102 22.32 -12.68 8.90
CA SER A 102 21.19 -12.66 9.83
C SER A 102 21.33 -11.60 10.93
N GLY A 103 20.26 -11.29 11.62
CA GLY A 103 20.31 -10.44 12.81
C GLY A 103 20.51 -8.93 12.57
N GLY A 104 20.53 -8.47 11.32
CA GLY A 104 20.79 -7.05 10.98
C GLY A 104 19.62 -6.09 11.22
N GLU A 105 18.41 -6.56 11.52
CA GLU A 105 17.21 -5.75 11.31
C GLU A 105 16.70 -4.98 12.52
N ARG A 106 16.48 -5.58 13.69
CA ARG A 106 15.81 -4.90 14.82
C ARG A 106 16.57 -5.05 16.14
N SER A 107 16.77 -3.93 16.82
CA SER A 107 17.40 -3.94 18.16
C SER A 107 16.61 -4.71 19.22
N GLY A 108 15.29 -4.81 19.08
CA GLY A 108 14.44 -5.58 19.99
C GLY A 108 14.77 -7.07 20.06
N ASN A 109 15.39 -7.62 19.02
CA ASN A 109 15.78 -9.03 18.96
C ASN A 109 16.94 -9.36 19.91
N ASP A 110 17.71 -8.38 20.37
CA ASP A 110 18.82 -8.59 21.31
C ASP A 110 18.39 -9.23 22.64
N PHE A 111 17.11 -9.12 22.98
CA PHE A 111 16.52 -9.66 24.20
C PHE A 111 15.72 -10.95 23.97
N GLN A 112 15.73 -11.47 22.75
CA GLN A 112 15.07 -12.73 22.40
C GLN A 112 16.11 -13.85 22.40
N ILE A 113 15.82 -14.91 23.15
CA ILE A 113 16.74 -16.05 23.32
C ILE A 113 16.62 -17.05 22.17
N LYS A 114 15.49 -17.08 21.47
CA LYS A 114 15.23 -18.05 20.40
C LYS A 114 15.99 -17.69 19.12
N ALA A 115 16.89 -18.56 18.71
CA ALA A 115 17.64 -18.44 17.45
C ALA A 115 16.73 -18.35 16.21
N SER A 116 15.58 -19.04 16.23
CA SER A 116 14.61 -19.05 15.13
C SER A 116 14.02 -17.68 14.77
N SER A 117 14.17 -16.67 15.65
CA SER A 117 13.75 -15.30 15.35
C SER A 117 14.80 -14.47 14.59
N TRP A 118 15.99 -15.03 14.38
CA TRP A 118 17.11 -14.40 13.69
C TRP A 118 17.20 -14.81 12.23
N SER A 119 16.66 -15.98 11.88
CA SER A 119 16.59 -16.47 10.51
C SER A 119 15.34 -15.91 9.83
N MET A 120 15.42 -14.70 9.32
CA MET A 120 14.41 -14.14 8.42
C MET A 120 14.79 -14.36 6.93
N PHE A 121 15.35 -15.52 6.64
CA PHE A 121 15.65 -15.97 5.28
C PHE A 121 14.50 -16.82 4.73
N ASP A 122 13.30 -16.27 4.64
CA ASP A 122 12.21 -17.00 3.99
C ASP A 122 12.17 -16.80 2.47
N GLU A 123 12.96 -15.83 1.94
CA GLU A 123 13.09 -15.65 0.50
C GLU A 123 14.50 -15.17 0.14
N GLU A 124 15.25 -15.98 -0.57
CA GLU A 124 16.49 -15.57 -1.22
C GLU A 124 16.18 -14.50 -2.28
N SER A 125 16.49 -13.26 -1.97
CA SER A 125 16.30 -12.18 -2.93
C SER A 125 17.23 -12.33 -4.13
N SER A 126 16.77 -11.96 -5.32
CA SER A 126 17.58 -12.02 -6.56
C SER A 126 18.90 -11.26 -6.46
N GLY A 127 18.95 -10.21 -5.62
CA GLY A 127 20.19 -9.46 -5.37
C GLY A 127 21.17 -10.22 -4.50
N MET A 128 20.68 -10.97 -3.53
CA MET A 128 21.49 -11.77 -2.63
C MET A 128 22.08 -13.01 -3.34
N LEU A 129 21.25 -13.70 -4.11
CA LEU A 129 21.71 -14.82 -4.97
C LEU A 129 22.83 -14.37 -5.90
N TYR A 130 22.66 -13.24 -6.58
CA TYR A 130 23.70 -12.68 -7.43
C TYR A 130 25.00 -12.38 -6.67
N LEU A 131 24.91 -11.78 -5.47
CA LEU A 131 26.09 -11.49 -4.64
C LEU A 131 26.86 -12.78 -4.32
N PHE A 132 26.16 -13.80 -3.84
CA PHE A 132 26.80 -15.06 -3.45
C PHE A 132 27.35 -15.84 -4.64
N GLU A 133 26.67 -15.81 -5.77
CA GLU A 133 27.16 -16.40 -7.03
C GLU A 133 28.46 -15.72 -7.48
N GLN A 134 28.54 -14.39 -7.45
CA GLN A 134 29.76 -13.65 -7.81
C GLN A 134 30.94 -13.92 -6.87
N LEU A 135 30.65 -14.20 -5.61
CA LEU A 135 31.66 -14.48 -4.60
C LEU A 135 32.06 -15.97 -4.52
N GLY A 136 31.32 -16.86 -5.18
CA GLY A 136 31.49 -18.31 -5.00
C GLY A 136 31.18 -18.79 -3.57
N VAL A 137 30.26 -18.11 -2.89
CA VAL A 137 29.87 -18.42 -1.50
C VAL A 137 28.52 -19.10 -1.48
N GLU A 138 28.41 -20.22 -0.79
CA GLU A 138 27.16 -20.92 -0.53
C GLU A 138 26.77 -20.74 0.93
N VAL A 139 25.51 -20.38 1.16
CA VAL A 139 24.92 -20.30 2.50
C VAL A 139 24.30 -21.65 2.84
N VAL A 140 24.75 -22.24 3.92
CA VAL A 140 24.29 -23.54 4.38
C VAL A 140 23.77 -23.47 5.80
N ASP A 141 22.97 -24.45 6.17
CA ASP A 141 22.57 -24.57 7.58
C ASP A 141 23.78 -25.01 8.41
N TRP A 142 24.00 -24.28 9.48
CA TRP A 142 24.96 -24.67 10.51
C TRP A 142 24.26 -25.71 11.38
N ASN A 143 24.59 -27.00 11.20
CA ASN A 143 24.04 -28.06 12.04
C ASN A 143 24.50 -27.83 13.47
N THR A 144 23.74 -27.06 14.18
CA THR A 144 23.74 -27.08 15.64
C THR A 144 22.82 -28.22 16.01
N GLU A 145 23.38 -29.32 16.48
CA GLU A 145 22.63 -30.24 17.32
C GLU A 145 21.86 -29.40 18.33
N PRO A 146 20.61 -29.71 18.67
CA PRO A 146 19.76 -28.82 19.46
C PRO A 146 20.18 -28.78 20.94
N GLU A 147 21.38 -28.28 21.23
CA GLU A 147 21.73 -27.76 22.56
C GLU A 147 20.77 -26.61 22.96
N ASN A 148 20.03 -26.09 21.99
CA ASN A 148 18.88 -25.21 22.23
C ASN A 148 17.77 -25.85 23.10
N SER A 149 17.77 -27.15 23.30
CA SER A 149 16.90 -27.84 24.27
C SER A 149 17.23 -27.42 25.72
N VAL A 150 18.47 -27.07 26.01
CA VAL A 150 18.91 -26.63 27.34
C VAL A 150 18.24 -25.30 27.73
N LEU A 151 18.05 -24.39 26.77
CA LEU A 151 17.43 -23.09 27.03
C LEU A 151 15.91 -23.19 27.28
N VAL A 152 15.23 -24.15 26.69
CA VAL A 152 13.80 -24.36 26.89
C VAL A 152 13.49 -25.00 28.25
N SER A 153 14.47 -25.74 28.82
CA SER A 153 14.32 -26.44 30.11
C SER A 153 14.92 -25.68 31.31
N MET A 154 15.53 -24.50 31.06
CA MET A 154 16.17 -23.76 32.16
C MET A 154 15.13 -23.18 33.10
N SER A 155 15.25 -23.52 34.39
CA SER A 155 14.37 -23.00 35.44
C SER A 155 14.61 -21.48 35.62
N ARG A 156 13.56 -20.78 36.08
CA ARG A 156 13.60 -19.35 36.34
C ARG A 156 14.69 -18.99 37.35
N ASP A 157 14.85 -19.81 38.38
CA ASP A 157 15.83 -19.61 39.47
C ASP A 157 17.26 -19.72 38.97
N HIS A 158 17.50 -20.67 38.05
CA HIS A 158 18.79 -20.79 37.38
C HIS A 158 19.12 -19.59 36.50
N TRP A 159 18.12 -19.07 35.75
CA TRP A 159 18.28 -17.85 34.99
C TRP A 159 18.60 -16.63 35.84
N GLU A 160 17.94 -16.50 36.99
CA GLU A 160 18.17 -15.37 37.90
C GLU A 160 19.52 -15.46 38.62
N SER A 161 20.07 -16.67 38.83
CA SER A 161 21.37 -16.90 39.46
C SER A 161 22.59 -16.70 38.55
N MET A 162 22.39 -16.66 37.23
CA MET A 162 23.50 -16.46 36.29
C MET A 162 24.00 -15.01 36.31
N GLU A 163 25.31 -14.83 36.17
CA GLU A 163 25.92 -13.53 35.94
C GLU A 163 25.37 -12.90 34.64
N GLU A 164 25.24 -11.59 34.63
CA GLU A 164 24.66 -10.86 33.52
C GLU A 164 25.41 -11.08 32.19
N GLU A 165 26.74 -11.20 32.26
CA GLU A 165 27.60 -11.48 31.11
C GLU A 165 27.26 -12.84 30.49
N ASN A 166 27.12 -13.88 31.29
CA ASN A 166 26.76 -15.21 30.84
C ASN A 166 25.33 -15.26 30.28
N ARG A 167 24.42 -14.47 30.86
CA ARG A 167 23.04 -14.33 30.31
C ARG A 167 23.02 -13.66 28.94
N VAL A 168 23.90 -12.69 28.72
CA VAL A 168 23.98 -11.96 27.44
C VAL A 168 24.42 -12.90 26.32
N LEU A 169 25.39 -13.76 26.56
CA LEU A 169 25.95 -14.66 25.55
C LEU A 169 25.28 -16.04 25.48
N LEU A 170 24.28 -16.27 26.30
CA LEU A 170 23.58 -17.55 26.33
C LEU A 170 23.03 -17.96 24.96
N GLY A 171 23.32 -19.18 24.52
CA GLY A 171 22.91 -19.69 23.21
C GLY A 171 23.72 -19.12 22.03
N SER A 172 24.85 -18.50 22.29
CA SER A 172 25.83 -18.15 21.26
C SER A 172 27.00 -19.13 21.27
N GLU A 173 27.54 -19.40 20.09
CA GLU A 173 28.78 -20.17 19.91
C GLU A 173 29.95 -19.22 19.71
N VAL A 174 31.14 -19.66 20.16
CA VAL A 174 32.41 -18.91 20.01
C VAL A 174 33.14 -19.45 18.77
N SER A 175 33.54 -18.56 17.89
CA SER A 175 34.43 -18.86 16.77
C SER A 175 35.71 -18.04 16.89
N GLU A 176 36.85 -18.65 16.64
CA GLU A 176 38.10 -17.93 16.44
C GLU A 176 38.27 -17.58 15.00
N ILE A 177 38.41 -16.31 14.68
CA ILE A 177 38.69 -15.81 13.34
C ILE A 177 40.08 -15.15 13.31
N THR A 178 40.75 -15.23 12.16
CA THR A 178 41.99 -14.51 11.94
C THR A 178 41.74 -13.33 11.00
N LEU A 179 42.00 -12.13 11.51
CA LEU A 179 41.84 -10.90 10.72
C LEU A 179 43.07 -10.01 10.96
N ILE A 180 43.69 -9.48 9.93
CA ILE A 180 44.92 -8.63 10.03
C ILE A 180 45.98 -9.26 10.92
N ASN A 181 46.26 -10.57 10.78
CA ASN A 181 47.19 -11.36 11.59
C ASN A 181 46.87 -11.40 13.09
N LYS A 182 45.67 -11.08 13.49
CA LYS A 182 45.18 -11.19 14.88
C LYS A 182 44.12 -12.30 14.95
N LYS A 183 44.17 -13.08 16.02
CA LYS A 183 43.11 -14.04 16.34
C LYS A 183 42.09 -13.32 17.24
N LEU A 184 40.86 -13.32 16.79
CA LEU A 184 39.74 -12.69 17.48
C LEU A 184 38.70 -13.76 17.85
N LYS A 185 38.17 -13.67 19.05
CA LYS A 185 37.08 -14.51 19.55
C LYS A 185 35.76 -13.79 19.32
N ILE A 186 34.88 -14.41 18.57
CA ILE A 186 33.61 -13.81 18.16
C ILE A 186 32.48 -14.76 18.50
N HIS A 187 31.41 -14.22 19.04
CA HIS A 187 30.19 -14.96 19.32
C HIS A 187 29.21 -14.87 18.18
N HIS A 188 28.61 -15.98 17.83
CA HIS A 188 27.57 -16.11 16.82
C HIS A 188 26.36 -16.81 17.40
N ARG A 189 25.17 -16.45 16.91
CA ARG A 189 23.90 -17.06 17.34
C ARG A 189 23.07 -17.56 16.16
N GLY A 190 23.42 -17.21 14.93
CA GLY A 190 22.71 -17.60 13.73
C GLY A 190 22.82 -19.09 13.42
N ASP A 191 21.86 -19.62 12.71
CA ASP A 191 21.77 -20.99 12.23
C ASP A 191 22.42 -21.19 10.84
N LYS A 192 23.00 -20.14 10.28
CA LYS A 192 23.62 -20.14 8.95
C LYS A 192 25.14 -20.21 9.01
N GLY A 193 25.71 -21.00 8.13
CA GLY A 193 27.13 -21.10 7.86
C GLY A 193 27.46 -20.74 6.41
N LEU A 194 28.72 -20.62 6.11
CA LEU A 194 29.24 -20.23 4.80
C LEU A 194 30.20 -21.31 4.33
N ILE A 195 30.01 -21.73 3.08
CA ILE A 195 31.00 -22.57 2.36
C ILE A 195 31.53 -21.71 1.21
N TYR A 196 32.83 -21.70 1.06
CA TYR A 196 33.50 -20.98 -0.03
C TYR A 196 34.10 -21.97 -1.04
N ASP A 197 33.70 -21.81 -2.29
CA ASP A 197 34.27 -22.60 -3.41
C ASP A 197 35.30 -21.77 -4.19
N VAL A 198 36.57 -22.06 -3.97
CA VAL A 198 37.71 -21.38 -4.58
C VAL A 198 37.68 -21.46 -6.13
N ARG A 199 36.97 -22.42 -6.70
CA ARG A 199 36.98 -22.65 -8.17
C ARG A 199 36.28 -21.55 -8.96
N ASN A 200 35.40 -20.79 -8.34
CA ASN A 200 34.59 -19.76 -9.03
C ASN A 200 35.24 -18.38 -9.10
N THR A 201 36.31 -18.12 -8.37
CA THR A 201 36.85 -16.76 -8.22
C THR A 201 38.02 -16.38 -9.09
N GLY A 202 38.49 -17.24 -9.99
CA GLY A 202 39.57 -16.91 -10.93
C GLY A 202 40.94 -16.57 -10.29
N ASP A 203 41.05 -16.63 -8.98
CA ASP A 203 42.30 -16.43 -8.25
C ASP A 203 43.08 -17.76 -8.19
N MET A 204 43.81 -18.05 -9.28
CA MET A 204 44.69 -19.19 -9.37
C MET A 204 45.94 -18.97 -8.49
N GLY A 205 45.85 -19.26 -7.21
CA GLY A 205 47.01 -19.03 -6.34
C GLY A 205 47.20 -19.94 -5.15
N SER A 206 46.30 -20.87 -4.89
CA SER A 206 46.54 -21.88 -3.83
C SER A 206 46.08 -23.26 -4.28
N ASP A 207 46.99 -24.21 -4.22
CA ASP A 207 46.75 -25.65 -4.39
C ASP A 207 45.91 -26.28 -3.27
N ASP A 208 45.15 -25.49 -2.57
CA ASP A 208 44.30 -25.95 -1.49
C ASP A 208 43.01 -26.59 -2.05
N GLU A 209 42.81 -27.86 -1.73
CA GLU A 209 41.54 -28.54 -1.98
C GLU A 209 40.38 -27.71 -1.49
N PRO A 210 39.25 -27.68 -2.23
CA PRO A 210 38.06 -26.90 -1.79
C PRO A 210 37.68 -27.35 -0.40
N SER A 211 37.91 -26.42 0.56
CA SER A 211 37.59 -26.67 1.97
C SER A 211 36.09 -26.77 2.10
N LYS A 212 35.56 -27.98 2.28
CA LYS A 212 34.16 -28.20 2.67
C LYS A 212 33.86 -27.71 4.12
N ASN A 213 34.82 -27.00 4.71
CA ASN A 213 34.66 -26.50 6.04
C ASN A 213 33.63 -25.36 6.06
N LYS A 214 32.71 -25.45 6.97
CA LYS A 214 31.75 -24.39 7.24
C LYS A 214 32.44 -23.25 8.00
N HIS A 215 32.20 -22.05 7.58
CA HIS A 215 32.72 -20.83 8.18
C HIS A 215 31.61 -19.93 8.70
N ARG A 216 31.86 -19.18 9.73
CA ARG A 216 30.97 -18.12 10.26
C ARG A 216 31.36 -16.72 9.76
N PHE A 217 32.58 -16.64 9.23
CA PHE A 217 33.20 -15.41 8.76
C PHE A 217 34.04 -15.69 7.51
N LEU A 218 33.82 -14.92 6.46
CA LEU A 218 34.63 -14.94 5.24
C LEU A 218 34.96 -13.51 4.83
N SER A 219 36.21 -13.28 4.42
CA SER A 219 36.65 -11.97 3.92
C SER A 219 37.43 -12.15 2.63
N LEU A 220 36.80 -11.80 1.53
CA LEU A 220 37.25 -12.07 0.16
C LEU A 220 37.65 -10.76 -0.54
N LYS A 221 38.72 -10.78 -1.30
CA LYS A 221 39.05 -9.68 -2.23
C LYS A 221 38.17 -9.79 -3.46
N HIS A 222 37.67 -8.65 -3.94
CA HIS A 222 36.89 -8.55 -5.18
C HIS A 222 37.29 -7.27 -5.92
N GLY A 223 37.96 -7.42 -7.05
CA GLY A 223 38.55 -6.28 -7.73
C GLY A 223 39.57 -5.54 -6.85
N MET A 224 39.44 -4.22 -6.76
CA MET A 224 40.29 -3.41 -5.87
C MET A 224 39.75 -3.35 -4.43
N GLY A 225 38.54 -3.84 -4.19
CA GLY A 225 37.88 -3.79 -2.88
C GLY A 225 37.82 -5.14 -2.18
N ARG A 226 36.86 -5.25 -1.26
CA ARG A 226 36.70 -6.42 -0.43
C ARG A 226 35.24 -6.65 -0.08
N VAL A 227 34.86 -7.90 0.03
CA VAL A 227 33.59 -8.30 0.62
C VAL A 227 33.86 -9.17 1.83
N THR A 228 33.30 -8.78 2.97
CA THR A 228 33.32 -9.59 4.18
C THR A 228 31.90 -10.05 4.47
N VAL A 229 31.71 -11.35 4.63
CA VAL A 229 30.42 -11.97 4.93
C VAL A 229 30.46 -12.52 6.36
N LEU A 230 29.50 -12.06 7.16
CA LEU A 230 29.26 -12.54 8.52
C LEU A 230 27.99 -13.39 8.53
N SER A 231 28.03 -14.54 9.16
CA SER A 231 26.84 -15.40 9.32
C SER A 231 25.72 -14.70 10.08
N ASP A 232 26.07 -13.85 11.05
CA ASP A 232 25.12 -13.00 11.76
C ASP A 232 25.72 -11.66 12.18
N ALA A 233 24.85 -10.73 12.52
CA ALA A 233 25.21 -9.38 12.95
C ALA A 233 25.47 -9.26 14.45
N LEU A 234 25.42 -10.35 15.23
CA LEU A 234 25.49 -10.33 16.68
C LEU A 234 26.70 -9.54 17.19
N PRO A 235 27.94 -9.73 16.65
CA PRO A 235 29.11 -9.03 17.16
C PRO A 235 29.01 -7.50 17.09
N LEU A 236 28.23 -6.98 16.15
CA LEU A 236 28.13 -5.55 15.88
C LEU A 236 26.93 -4.89 16.58
N ARG A 237 26.07 -5.68 17.21
CA ARG A 237 24.82 -5.16 17.81
C ARG A 237 25.05 -4.52 19.17
N ASN A 238 24.14 -3.61 19.54
CA ASN A 238 24.23 -2.79 20.74
C ASN A 238 24.56 -3.56 22.03
N ARG A 239 23.94 -4.73 22.23
CA ARG A 239 24.11 -5.50 23.46
C ARG A 239 25.43 -6.27 23.51
N TYR A 240 25.97 -6.60 22.34
CA TYR A 240 27.06 -7.56 22.20
C TYR A 240 28.39 -6.94 21.81
N ILE A 241 28.43 -5.70 21.34
CA ILE A 241 29.63 -5.03 20.86
C ILE A 241 30.75 -4.94 21.91
N GLY A 242 30.39 -4.90 23.18
CA GLY A 242 31.35 -4.86 24.31
C GLY A 242 31.81 -6.25 24.80
N GLN A 243 31.31 -7.33 24.19
CA GLN A 243 31.65 -8.68 24.59
C GLN A 243 32.80 -9.22 23.75
N ALA A 244 33.68 -10.09 24.38
CA ALA A 244 34.80 -10.68 23.67
C ALA A 244 35.59 -9.67 22.82
N ASP A 245 35.99 -10.06 21.61
CA ASP A 245 36.76 -9.18 20.70
C ASP A 245 35.87 -8.49 19.65
N HIS A 246 34.56 -8.34 19.91
CA HIS A 246 33.60 -7.77 18.94
C HIS A 246 33.93 -6.31 18.58
N ALA A 247 34.30 -5.48 19.57
CA ALA A 247 34.69 -4.09 19.34
C ALA A 247 35.97 -4.01 18.46
N GLN A 248 36.93 -4.92 18.71
CA GLN A 248 38.16 -5.00 17.93
C GLN A 248 37.83 -5.46 16.47
N LEU A 249 36.94 -6.43 16.31
CA LEU A 249 36.47 -6.85 15.00
C LEU A 249 35.92 -5.66 14.18
N LEU A 250 35.07 -4.85 14.78
CA LEU A 250 34.48 -3.69 14.11
C LEU A 250 35.58 -2.73 13.63
N ILE A 251 36.56 -2.43 14.51
CA ILE A 251 37.67 -1.51 14.18
C ILE A 251 38.54 -2.14 13.06
N ASP A 252 38.91 -3.40 13.19
CA ASP A 252 39.75 -4.08 12.22
C ASP A 252 39.06 -4.19 10.83
N LEU A 253 37.72 -4.36 10.79
CA LEU A 253 36.95 -4.34 9.56
C LEU A 253 37.02 -2.98 8.85
N THR A 254 36.98 -1.88 9.58
CA THR A 254 37.11 -0.55 8.99
C THR A 254 38.51 -0.24 8.48
N GLN A 255 39.55 -0.87 9.05
CA GLN A 255 40.92 -0.73 8.60
C GLN A 255 41.23 -1.49 7.29
N LEU A 256 40.37 -2.41 6.88
CA LEU A 256 40.50 -3.15 5.61
C LEU A 256 40.13 -2.33 4.38
N SER A 257 39.59 -1.14 4.58
CA SER A 257 39.15 -0.23 3.52
C SER A 257 40.00 1.05 3.45
N ARG A 258 39.82 1.79 2.35
CA ARG A 258 40.35 3.15 2.26
C ARG A 258 39.69 4.08 3.30
N SER A 259 40.33 5.20 3.58
CA SER A 259 39.70 6.25 4.41
C SER A 259 38.45 6.80 3.74
N GLY A 260 37.40 7.04 4.50
CA GLY A 260 36.13 7.56 4.00
C GLY A 260 34.98 7.36 4.98
N VAL A 261 33.79 7.69 4.55
CA VAL A 261 32.57 7.56 5.33
C VAL A 261 32.21 6.08 5.48
N ILE A 262 31.84 5.68 6.69
CA ILE A 262 31.34 4.35 7.02
C ILE A 262 29.82 4.41 7.03
N LEU A 263 29.17 3.57 6.21
CA LEU A 263 27.72 3.54 6.08
C LEU A 263 27.11 2.30 6.72
N PHE A 264 26.19 2.50 7.67
CA PHE A 264 25.29 1.43 8.12
C PHE A 264 23.97 1.50 7.35
N ALA A 265 23.76 0.57 6.42
CA ALA A 265 22.55 0.45 5.63
C ALA A 265 21.63 -0.62 6.21
N ASN A 266 20.84 -0.22 7.19
CA ASN A 266 19.89 -1.11 7.87
C ASN A 266 18.55 -1.04 7.15
N GLY A 267 18.26 -1.99 6.29
CA GLY A 267 17.11 -2.06 5.40
C GLY A 267 15.72 -2.13 6.02
N THR A 268 15.45 -1.41 7.08
CA THR A 268 14.13 -1.37 7.70
C THR A 268 13.33 -0.13 7.35
N SER A 269 13.27 0.25 6.09
CA SER A 269 12.10 0.97 5.62
C SER A 269 10.99 -0.05 5.34
N ALA A 270 10.49 -0.71 6.36
CA ALA A 270 9.21 -1.40 6.23
C ALA A 270 8.23 -0.35 5.75
N SER A 271 7.78 -0.46 4.51
CA SER A 271 6.74 0.43 3.97
C SER A 271 5.61 0.47 4.99
N PHE A 272 5.07 1.66 5.25
CA PHE A 272 3.91 1.81 6.14
C PHE A 272 2.80 0.79 5.79
N LEU A 273 2.61 0.53 4.50
CA LEU A 273 1.66 -0.47 4.02
C LEU A 273 2.01 -1.90 4.48
N SER A 274 3.29 -2.28 4.47
CA SER A 274 3.72 -3.61 4.89
C SER A 274 3.60 -3.79 6.41
N LEU A 275 3.83 -2.72 7.19
CA LEU A 275 3.57 -2.71 8.64
C LEU A 275 2.08 -2.84 8.95
N VAL A 276 1.24 -2.08 8.26
CA VAL A 276 -0.22 -2.16 8.39
C VAL A 276 -0.70 -3.57 8.05
N TRP A 277 -0.22 -4.14 6.94
CA TRP A 277 -0.58 -5.51 6.55
C TRP A 277 -0.11 -6.55 7.57
N ARG A 278 1.12 -6.44 8.06
CA ARG A 278 1.70 -7.42 8.99
C ARG A 278 1.06 -7.41 10.38
N TYR A 279 0.70 -6.22 10.90
CA TYR A 279 0.15 -6.09 12.26
C TYR A 279 -1.36 -5.93 12.31
N PHE A 280 -1.98 -5.44 11.23
CA PHE A 280 -3.39 -5.07 11.18
C PHE A 280 -4.13 -5.72 10.01
N TRP A 281 -3.65 -6.83 9.47
CA TRP A 281 -4.27 -7.50 8.33
C TRP A 281 -5.75 -7.83 8.57
N MET A 282 -6.11 -8.25 9.80
CA MET A 282 -7.51 -8.49 10.18
C MET A 282 -8.35 -7.20 10.12
N ALA A 283 -7.80 -6.07 10.58
CA ALA A 283 -8.47 -4.78 10.50
C ALA A 283 -8.63 -4.31 9.04
N VAL A 284 -7.62 -4.54 8.21
CA VAL A 284 -7.68 -4.22 6.77
C VAL A 284 -8.79 -5.04 6.09
N ILE A 285 -8.88 -6.34 6.38
CA ILE A 285 -9.95 -7.20 5.86
C ILE A 285 -11.32 -6.74 6.38
N ALA A 286 -11.45 -6.42 7.67
CA ALA A 286 -12.69 -5.93 8.23
C ALA A 286 -13.16 -4.61 7.57
N VAL A 287 -12.24 -3.68 7.32
CA VAL A 287 -12.52 -2.44 6.60
C VAL A 287 -12.92 -2.72 5.15
N ALA A 288 -12.22 -3.62 4.45
CA ALA A 288 -12.57 -4.00 3.10
C ALA A 288 -13.99 -4.59 3.01
N VAL A 289 -14.32 -5.50 3.93
CA VAL A 289 -15.67 -6.08 4.04
C VAL A 289 -16.70 -5.00 4.34
N ALA A 290 -16.42 -4.09 5.26
CA ALA A 290 -17.31 -2.97 5.58
C ALA A 290 -17.55 -2.06 4.37
N ILE A 291 -16.50 -1.77 3.57
CA ILE A 291 -16.61 -1.01 2.31
C ILE A 291 -17.49 -1.74 1.29
N VAL A 292 -17.31 -3.07 1.13
CA VAL A 292 -18.15 -3.87 0.24
C VAL A 292 -19.63 -3.81 0.65
N PHE A 293 -19.93 -3.96 1.94
CA PHE A 293 -21.29 -3.82 2.45
C PHE A 293 -21.82 -2.40 2.29
N TRP A 294 -21.00 -1.40 2.51
CA TRP A 294 -21.39 0.00 2.32
C TRP A 294 -21.68 0.30 0.85
N LEU A 295 -20.83 -0.15 -0.07
CA LEU A 295 -21.06 -0.06 -1.51
C LEU A 295 -22.33 -0.81 -1.90
N TRP A 296 -22.52 -2.05 -1.43
CA TRP A 296 -23.72 -2.82 -1.72
C TRP A 296 -24.99 -2.11 -1.25
N LYS A 297 -24.94 -1.45 -0.12
CA LYS A 297 -26.07 -0.66 0.39
C LYS A 297 -26.32 0.62 -0.40
N ASN A 298 -25.25 1.29 -0.86
CA ASN A 298 -25.34 2.62 -1.47
C ASN A 298 -25.31 2.60 -3.01
N LEU A 299 -24.85 1.51 -3.63
CA LEU A 299 -24.97 1.35 -5.08
C LEU A 299 -26.43 1.28 -5.45
N PRO A 300 -26.90 2.17 -6.35
CA PRO A 300 -28.26 2.10 -6.85
C PRO A 300 -28.41 0.72 -7.49
N ARG A 301 -29.38 -0.04 -7.00
CA ARG A 301 -29.75 -1.29 -7.65
C ARG A 301 -30.26 -0.91 -9.04
N PHE A 302 -29.54 -1.29 -10.07
CA PHE A 302 -30.08 -1.34 -11.41
C PHE A 302 -31.15 -2.45 -11.42
N GLY A 303 -32.29 -2.17 -10.76
CA GLY A 303 -33.45 -3.05 -10.83
C GLY A 303 -34.14 -2.90 -12.17
N PRO A 304 -35.03 -3.82 -12.53
CA PRO A 304 -35.89 -3.64 -13.71
C PRO A 304 -36.56 -2.27 -13.59
N GLN A 305 -36.62 -1.57 -14.73
CA GLN A 305 -37.28 -0.28 -14.83
C GLN A 305 -38.61 -0.37 -14.06
N GLN A 306 -38.76 0.45 -13.04
CA GLN A 306 -40.06 0.59 -12.41
C GLN A 306 -41.03 0.96 -13.49
N ASP A 307 -42.08 0.18 -13.64
CA ASP A 307 -43.26 0.61 -14.42
C ASP A 307 -43.56 2.01 -13.91
N ILE A 308 -43.58 2.96 -14.86
CA ILE A 308 -43.77 4.36 -14.59
C ILE A 308 -45.13 4.47 -13.90
N PRO A 309 -45.21 4.73 -12.59
CA PRO A 309 -46.50 4.90 -11.96
C PRO A 309 -47.15 6.15 -12.60
N ASP A 310 -48.48 6.18 -12.64
CA ASP A 310 -49.31 7.28 -13.19
C ASP A 310 -48.95 8.72 -12.73
N SER A 311 -47.91 8.85 -11.93
CA SER A 311 -47.34 10.14 -11.48
C SER A 311 -46.87 11.02 -12.66
N HIS A 312 -46.31 10.44 -13.72
CA HIS A 312 -45.82 11.22 -14.86
C HIS A 312 -46.95 11.92 -15.63
N MET A 313 -48.11 11.28 -15.72
CA MET A 313 -49.27 11.91 -16.34
C MET A 313 -49.73 13.12 -15.53
N ARG A 314 -49.68 13.01 -14.20
CA ARG A 314 -50.04 14.13 -13.27
C ARG A 314 -49.01 15.25 -13.32
N GLU A 315 -47.74 14.90 -13.42
CA GLU A 315 -46.63 15.85 -13.49
C GLU A 315 -46.66 16.59 -14.84
N TYR A 316 -46.90 15.86 -15.95
CA TYR A 316 -47.10 16.46 -17.28
C TYR A 316 -48.30 17.42 -17.31
N LEU A 317 -49.44 17.03 -16.74
CA LEU A 317 -50.61 17.90 -16.65
C LEU A 317 -50.33 19.13 -15.76
N GLY A 318 -49.50 18.96 -14.71
CA GLY A 318 -49.00 20.05 -13.89
C GLY A 318 -48.17 21.06 -14.67
N GLN A 319 -47.24 20.56 -15.47
CA GLN A 319 -46.38 21.38 -16.34
C GLN A 319 -47.23 22.13 -17.41
N VAL A 320 -48.12 21.43 -18.10
CA VAL A 320 -48.98 22.04 -19.13
C VAL A 320 -49.87 23.15 -18.48
N ARG A 321 -50.40 22.89 -17.31
CA ARG A 321 -51.19 23.90 -16.54
C ARG A 321 -50.33 25.09 -16.11
N GLY A 322 -49.07 24.83 -15.70
CA GLY A 322 -48.11 25.86 -15.36
C GLY A 322 -47.78 26.78 -16.53
N ILE A 323 -47.47 26.19 -17.69
CA ILE A 323 -47.16 26.91 -18.94
C ILE A 323 -48.37 27.71 -19.37
N GLY A 324 -49.56 27.10 -19.35
CA GLY A 324 -50.80 27.80 -19.72
C GLY A 324 -51.06 29.02 -18.82
N ARG A 325 -50.90 28.88 -17.49
CA ARG A 325 -51.02 29.98 -16.55
C ARG A 325 -50.01 31.09 -16.78
N PHE A 326 -48.74 30.71 -17.08
CA PHE A 326 -47.68 31.67 -17.34
C PHE A 326 -47.94 32.46 -18.64
N LEU A 327 -48.35 31.80 -19.72
CA LEU A 327 -48.71 32.48 -20.99
C LEU A 327 -49.93 33.43 -20.81
N TRP A 328 -50.94 33.01 -20.03
CA TRP A 328 -52.08 33.81 -19.73
C TRP A 328 -51.73 35.05 -18.93
N GLN A 329 -50.91 34.91 -17.87
CA GLN A 329 -50.46 36.05 -17.03
C GLN A 329 -49.64 37.07 -17.83
N ASN A 330 -48.84 36.60 -18.79
CA ASN A 330 -48.03 37.44 -19.67
C ASN A 330 -48.78 37.98 -20.90
N LYS A 331 -50.10 37.80 -20.96
CA LYS A 331 -50.93 38.27 -22.07
C LYS A 331 -50.48 37.75 -23.47
N ARG A 332 -49.96 36.50 -23.48
CA ARG A 332 -49.50 35.82 -24.70
C ARG A 332 -50.54 34.80 -25.18
N ASP A 333 -51.78 35.27 -25.29
CA ASP A 333 -52.93 34.52 -25.87
C ASP A 333 -52.72 34.11 -27.32
N ASP A 334 -51.97 34.92 -28.08
CA ASP A 334 -51.50 34.60 -29.41
C ASP A 334 -50.68 33.28 -29.48
N ALA A 335 -49.80 33.07 -28.51
CA ALA A 335 -48.98 31.88 -28.40
C ALA A 335 -49.79 30.63 -28.00
N MET A 336 -50.82 30.80 -27.15
CA MET A 336 -51.70 29.70 -26.75
C MET A 336 -52.58 29.17 -27.88
N LEU A 337 -53.11 30.05 -28.67
CA LEU A 337 -54.01 29.69 -29.79
C LEU A 337 -53.26 29.44 -31.13
N GLY A 338 -52.09 30.05 -31.27
CA GLY A 338 -51.34 30.07 -32.55
C GLY A 338 -50.88 28.68 -33.02
N ALA A 339 -50.57 27.80 -32.10
CA ALA A 339 -50.18 26.42 -32.45
C ALA A 339 -51.33 25.65 -33.09
N MET A 340 -52.51 25.75 -32.46
CA MET A 340 -53.73 25.06 -32.99
C MET A 340 -54.22 25.67 -34.29
N ARG A 341 -54.19 27.00 -34.41
CA ARG A 341 -54.53 27.70 -35.67
C ARG A 341 -53.61 27.31 -36.82
N ARG A 342 -52.28 27.27 -36.58
CA ARG A 342 -51.32 26.83 -37.62
C ARG A 342 -51.57 25.42 -38.04
N THR A 343 -51.85 24.50 -37.13
CA THR A 343 -52.15 23.11 -37.48
C THR A 343 -53.42 23.00 -38.34
N ILE A 344 -54.47 23.74 -37.99
CA ILE A 344 -55.71 23.81 -38.79
C ILE A 344 -55.44 24.40 -40.18
N GLN A 345 -54.70 25.50 -40.26
CA GLN A 345 -54.35 26.14 -41.54
C GLN A 345 -53.53 25.22 -42.44
N CYS A 346 -52.51 24.53 -41.91
CA CYS A 346 -51.70 23.57 -42.64
C CYS A 346 -52.54 22.42 -43.19
N ARG A 347 -53.49 21.91 -42.39
CA ARG A 347 -54.41 20.84 -42.87
C ARG A 347 -55.38 21.31 -43.91
N LEU A 348 -55.96 22.50 -43.72
CA LEU A 348 -56.85 23.12 -44.73
C LEU A 348 -56.15 23.34 -46.07
N ALA A 349 -54.89 23.79 -46.03
CA ALA A 349 -54.07 23.96 -47.23
C ALA A 349 -53.82 22.65 -47.97
N LEU A 350 -53.74 21.53 -47.26
CA LEU A 350 -53.58 20.19 -47.85
C LEU A 350 -54.86 19.66 -48.50
N ILE A 351 -56.02 20.02 -47.94
CA ILE A 351 -57.34 19.52 -48.42
C ILE A 351 -57.90 20.37 -49.58
N SER A 352 -57.69 21.70 -49.49
CA SER A 352 -58.39 22.65 -50.38
C SER A 352 -57.60 23.07 -51.61
N GLY A 353 -56.33 22.66 -51.79
CA GLY A 353 -55.54 23.10 -52.95
C GLY A 353 -55.41 24.63 -53.01
N GLU A 354 -55.37 25.23 -54.24
CA GLU A 354 -55.16 26.67 -54.45
C GLU A 354 -56.42 27.56 -54.33
N HIS A 355 -57.61 26.99 -54.04
CA HIS A 355 -58.83 27.76 -53.95
C HIS A 355 -59.17 28.16 -52.51
N HIS A 356 -58.90 29.41 -52.17
CA HIS A 356 -59.08 29.97 -50.83
C HIS A 356 -60.44 30.62 -50.58
N GLU A 357 -61.25 30.88 -51.67
CA GLU A 357 -62.56 31.47 -51.54
C GLU A 357 -63.64 30.45 -51.13
N GLY A 358 -64.26 30.67 -49.96
CA GLY A 358 -65.34 29.81 -49.47
C GLY A 358 -64.95 28.81 -48.35
N ILE A 359 -63.67 28.70 -47.98
CA ILE A 359 -63.25 27.73 -46.96
C ILE A 359 -63.91 27.94 -45.62
N PHE A 360 -64.06 29.18 -45.19
CA PHE A 360 -64.74 29.52 -43.91
C PHE A 360 -66.21 29.18 -43.94
N GLU A 361 -66.84 29.26 -45.10
CA GLU A 361 -68.25 28.92 -45.34
C GLU A 361 -68.45 27.42 -45.22
N GLN A 362 -67.57 26.61 -45.85
CA GLN A 362 -67.61 25.17 -45.77
C GLN A 362 -67.31 24.70 -44.31
N LEU A 363 -66.38 25.35 -43.63
CA LEU A 363 -66.12 25.06 -42.21
C LEU A 363 -67.30 25.41 -41.32
N ALA A 364 -68.01 26.49 -41.59
CA ALA A 364 -69.17 26.87 -40.81
C ALA A 364 -70.28 25.83 -40.99
N GLU A 365 -70.53 25.37 -42.24
CA GLU A 365 -71.54 24.38 -42.58
C GLU A 365 -71.23 23.00 -41.97
N THR A 366 -69.96 22.54 -42.07
CA THR A 366 -69.54 21.22 -41.55
C THR A 366 -69.47 21.16 -40.05
N THR A 367 -69.06 22.24 -39.36
CA THR A 367 -68.90 22.29 -37.91
C THR A 367 -70.15 22.75 -37.13
N GLY A 368 -71.20 23.24 -37.89
CA GLY A 368 -72.39 23.80 -37.29
C GLY A 368 -72.11 25.09 -36.48
N LEU A 369 -71.04 25.82 -36.82
CA LEU A 369 -70.71 27.10 -36.27
C LEU A 369 -71.16 28.22 -37.18
N THR A 370 -71.49 29.40 -36.63
CA THR A 370 -71.79 30.57 -37.49
C THR A 370 -70.49 31.08 -38.16
N MET A 371 -70.62 31.69 -39.34
CA MET A 371 -69.49 32.27 -40.04
C MET A 371 -68.65 33.21 -39.18
N GLU A 372 -69.31 34.04 -38.35
CA GLU A 372 -68.65 34.94 -37.37
C GLU A 372 -67.83 34.18 -36.32
N GLN A 373 -68.36 33.06 -35.86
CA GLN A 373 -67.65 32.22 -34.88
C GLN A 373 -66.40 31.54 -35.45
N VAL A 374 -66.42 31.14 -36.70
CA VAL A 374 -65.28 30.58 -37.40
C VAL A 374 -64.22 31.65 -37.64
N ILE A 375 -64.62 32.83 -38.13
CA ILE A 375 -63.72 33.97 -38.30
C ILE A 375 -63.13 34.41 -37.00
N GLU A 376 -63.96 34.56 -35.92
CA GLU A 376 -63.46 34.88 -34.57
C GLU A 376 -62.42 33.87 -34.08
N ALA A 377 -62.70 32.59 -34.26
CA ALA A 377 -61.76 31.53 -33.78
C ALA A 377 -60.44 31.54 -34.59
N MET A 378 -60.46 31.81 -35.86
CA MET A 378 -59.27 31.75 -36.73
C MET A 378 -58.41 33.03 -36.72
N THR A 379 -59.04 34.22 -36.57
CA THR A 379 -58.39 35.52 -36.80
C THR A 379 -58.21 36.39 -35.55
N ARG A 380 -59.02 36.22 -34.52
CA ARG A 380 -58.97 37.11 -33.33
C ARG A 380 -57.68 36.94 -32.50
N ASN A 381 -56.83 37.96 -32.50
CA ASN A 381 -55.50 37.89 -31.85
C ASN A 381 -55.47 38.30 -30.37
N GLU A 382 -56.47 39.05 -29.90
CA GLU A 382 -56.57 39.47 -28.53
C GLU A 382 -57.81 38.88 -27.83
N VAL A 383 -57.60 37.94 -26.92
CA VAL A 383 -58.63 37.28 -26.15
C VAL A 383 -58.33 37.47 -24.64
N ARG A 384 -58.76 38.64 -24.10
CA ARG A 384 -58.43 39.01 -22.73
C ARG A 384 -59.41 38.51 -21.66
N GLU A 385 -60.57 38.03 -22.09
CA GLU A 385 -61.57 37.49 -21.18
C GLU A 385 -61.54 35.97 -21.11
N PRO A 386 -61.52 35.38 -19.89
CA PRO A 386 -61.48 33.92 -19.75
C PRO A 386 -62.63 33.21 -20.47
N GLY A 387 -63.82 33.79 -20.43
CA GLY A 387 -64.99 33.22 -21.13
C GLY A 387 -64.84 33.17 -22.63
N THR A 388 -64.28 34.22 -23.23
CA THR A 388 -64.01 34.31 -24.66
C THR A 388 -62.92 33.35 -25.05
N MET A 389 -61.85 33.20 -24.24
CA MET A 389 -60.79 32.20 -24.47
C MET A 389 -61.29 30.77 -24.52
N VAL A 390 -62.15 30.38 -23.57
CA VAL A 390 -62.79 29.06 -23.55
C VAL A 390 -63.64 28.83 -24.80
N ARG A 391 -64.42 29.84 -25.22
CA ARG A 391 -65.29 29.78 -26.40
C ARG A 391 -64.46 29.61 -27.68
N VAL A 392 -63.42 30.45 -27.86
CA VAL A 392 -62.52 30.38 -29.03
C VAL A 392 -61.78 29.03 -29.08
N THR A 393 -61.25 28.55 -27.95
CA THR A 393 -60.58 27.24 -27.87
C THR A 393 -61.53 26.10 -28.23
N ARG A 394 -62.75 26.13 -27.73
CA ARG A 394 -63.78 25.12 -28.02
C ARG A 394 -64.14 25.13 -29.50
N ASN A 395 -64.28 26.30 -30.08
CA ASN A 395 -64.60 26.43 -31.55
C ASN A 395 -63.39 25.90 -32.38
N LEU A 396 -62.15 26.24 -32.01
CA LEU A 396 -60.97 25.69 -32.69
C LEU A 396 -60.88 24.18 -32.54
N GLN A 397 -61.23 23.60 -31.41
CA GLN A 397 -61.29 22.16 -31.23
C GLN A 397 -62.30 21.48 -32.09
N LYS A 398 -63.47 22.06 -32.20
CA LYS A 398 -64.55 21.54 -33.17
C LYS A 398 -64.05 21.56 -34.60
N ILE A 399 -63.44 22.66 -35.04
CA ILE A 399 -62.88 22.79 -36.37
C ILE A 399 -61.77 21.73 -36.55
N TYR A 400 -60.88 21.56 -35.59
CA TYR A 400 -59.81 20.59 -35.66
C TYR A 400 -60.33 19.15 -35.77
N GLN A 401 -61.33 18.78 -34.98
CA GLN A 401 -61.91 17.43 -34.98
C GLN A 401 -62.62 17.10 -36.34
N GLN A 402 -63.16 18.11 -37.03
CA GLN A 402 -63.87 17.89 -38.32
C GLN A 402 -62.90 17.77 -39.48
N ILE A 403 -61.67 18.32 -39.33
CA ILE A 403 -60.64 18.28 -40.39
C ILE A 403 -59.71 17.06 -40.22
N ASN A 404 -59.79 16.40 -39.06
CA ASN A 404 -58.91 15.26 -38.76
C ASN A 404 -59.57 13.95 -39.23
#